data_e13a70aa8aebb86deca6dafc591f8288
#
_entry.id   e13a70aa8aebb86deca6dafc591f8288
#
_cell.length_a   1.000
_cell.length_b   1.000
_cell.length_c   1.000
_cell.angle_alpha   90.00
_cell.angle_beta   90.00
_cell.angle_gamma   90.00
#
_symmetry.space_group_name_H-M   'P 1'
#
loop_
_entity.id
_entity.type
_entity.pdbx_description
1 polymer ?
#
loop_
_entity_poly.entity_id
_entity_poly.type
_entity_poly.pdbx_seq_one_letter_code
_entity_poly.pdbx_strand_id
1 'polypeptide(L)'
;MSRFSTPDEIFGPVSISKLKDEDCYERVTSGFLPEAEVVFLDEIWKAGPAIQNALLTVLNEKIYLNGNQELKLPIKGIIAASNELPAKNEGLEALWDRFLLRYVVNPIEQKQNFFRLLSAQTSESTTEEFGPLTHDDFISVQS
;
A
#
# COMPACT_ATOMS: atom_id res chain seq x y z
N MET A 1 -8.01 1.39 -3.89
CA MET A 1 -7.92 0.86 -5.28
C MET A 1 -9.32 0.50 -5.75
N SER A 2 -9.56 0.49 -7.03
CA SER A 2 -10.85 0.05 -7.61
C SER A 2 -10.58 -1.02 -8.67
N ARG A 3 -11.64 -1.69 -9.15
CA ARG A 3 -11.50 -2.62 -10.31
C ARG A 3 -10.94 -1.93 -11.56
N PHE A 4 -10.98 -0.62 -11.58
CA PHE A 4 -10.48 0.23 -12.67
C PHE A 4 -9.14 0.90 -12.37
N SER A 5 -8.53 0.64 -11.19
CA SER A 5 -7.19 1.12 -10.90
C SER A 5 -6.20 0.56 -11.91
N THR A 6 -5.40 1.44 -12.46
CA THR A 6 -4.38 1.09 -13.44
C THR A 6 -3.03 0.94 -12.78
N PRO A 7 -2.10 0.17 -13.34
CA PRO A 7 -0.73 0.13 -12.86
C PRO A 7 -0.06 1.52 -12.80
N ASP A 8 -0.49 2.45 -13.65
CA ASP A 8 0.04 3.82 -13.72
C ASP A 8 -0.23 4.63 -12.44
N GLU A 9 -1.37 4.37 -11.78
CA GLU A 9 -1.74 5.05 -10.53
C GLU A 9 -0.89 4.57 -9.34
N ILE A 10 -0.32 3.39 -9.42
CA ILE A 10 0.40 2.76 -8.31
C ILE A 10 1.91 2.83 -8.54
N PHE A 11 2.36 2.46 -9.74
CA PHE A 11 3.76 2.33 -10.09
C PHE A 11 4.30 3.50 -10.90
N GLY A 12 3.45 4.44 -11.29
CA GLY A 12 3.76 5.60 -12.10
C GLY A 12 3.47 5.44 -13.59
N PRO A 13 3.27 6.55 -14.31
CA PRO A 13 2.98 6.56 -15.74
C PRO A 13 4.19 6.14 -16.56
N VAL A 14 3.93 5.64 -17.76
CA VAL A 14 4.99 5.29 -18.73
C VAL A 14 5.70 6.55 -19.20
N SER A 15 7.03 6.52 -19.22
CA SER A 15 7.86 7.61 -19.76
C SER A 15 7.76 7.64 -21.28
N ILE A 16 7.09 8.65 -21.81
CA ILE A 16 6.92 8.84 -23.26
C ILE A 16 8.25 9.15 -23.94
N SER A 17 9.14 9.88 -23.27
CA SER A 17 10.47 10.21 -23.80
C SER A 17 11.33 8.96 -23.99
N LYS A 18 11.44 8.12 -22.95
CA LYS A 18 12.20 6.87 -23.03
C LYS A 18 11.64 5.90 -24.04
N LEU A 19 10.31 5.86 -24.17
CA LEU A 19 9.65 5.01 -25.16
C LEU A 19 9.94 5.47 -26.59
N LYS A 20 10.01 6.80 -26.86
CA LYS A 20 10.26 7.35 -28.19
C LYS A 20 11.72 7.37 -28.58
N ASP A 21 12.57 7.73 -27.63
CA ASP A 21 13.99 8.03 -27.91
C ASP A 21 14.89 6.80 -27.74
N GLU A 22 14.51 5.90 -26.83
CA GLU A 22 15.32 4.73 -26.43
C GLU A 22 14.63 3.39 -26.72
N ASP A 23 13.40 3.40 -27.26
CA ASP A 23 12.54 2.20 -27.44
C ASP A 23 12.42 1.37 -26.13
N CYS A 24 12.46 2.07 -25.00
CA CYS A 24 12.48 1.46 -23.68
C CYS A 24 11.17 1.74 -22.92
N TYR A 25 10.49 0.66 -22.50
CA TYR A 25 9.26 0.75 -21.72
C TYR A 25 9.59 0.90 -20.23
N GLU A 26 9.75 2.13 -19.77
CA GLU A 26 9.98 2.45 -18.37
C GLU A 26 8.90 3.37 -17.82
N ARG A 27 8.66 3.29 -16.50
CA ARG A 27 7.74 4.15 -15.76
C ARG A 27 8.48 5.23 -15.01
N VAL A 28 7.82 6.36 -14.83
CA VAL A 28 8.27 7.42 -13.93
C VAL A 28 7.85 7.04 -12.52
N THR A 29 8.79 6.58 -11.70
CA THR A 29 8.52 6.04 -10.36
C THR A 29 8.47 7.09 -9.26
N SER A 30 8.92 8.30 -9.57
CA SER A 30 9.02 9.39 -8.58
C SER A 30 7.65 9.77 -8.01
N GLY A 31 7.52 9.65 -6.69
CA GLY A 31 6.28 9.90 -5.97
C GLY A 31 5.27 8.74 -5.98
N PHE A 32 5.65 7.58 -6.51
CA PHE A 32 4.84 6.38 -6.55
C PHE A 32 5.38 5.26 -5.64
N LEU A 33 4.65 4.15 -5.56
CA LEU A 33 4.97 3.01 -4.69
C LEU A 33 6.45 2.58 -4.74
N PRO A 34 7.14 2.54 -5.89
CA PRO A 34 8.53 2.07 -5.92
C PRO A 34 9.53 2.92 -5.12
N GLU A 35 9.20 4.16 -4.80
CA GLU A 35 10.06 5.05 -4.00
C GLU A 35 9.55 5.28 -2.57
N ALA A 36 8.43 4.66 -2.20
CA ALA A 36 7.82 4.85 -0.90
C ALA A 36 8.46 3.95 0.18
N GLU A 37 8.70 4.51 1.36
CA GLU A 37 9.15 3.75 2.54
C GLU A 37 7.97 3.11 3.29
N VAL A 38 6.83 3.80 3.34
CA VAL A 38 5.58 3.32 3.93
C VAL A 38 4.46 3.46 2.90
N VAL A 39 3.73 2.39 2.69
CA VAL A 39 2.67 2.31 1.67
C VAL A 39 1.34 2.03 2.32
N PHE A 40 0.32 2.79 1.96
CA PHE A 40 -1.07 2.53 2.31
C PHE A 40 -1.87 2.13 1.07
N LEU A 41 -2.46 0.94 1.09
CA LEU A 41 -3.25 0.39 -0.01
C LEU A 41 -4.71 0.28 0.41
N ASP A 42 -5.56 1.12 -0.16
CA ASP A 42 -6.99 1.05 0.09
C ASP A 42 -7.69 0.14 -0.94
N GLU A 43 -8.73 -0.58 -0.50
CA GLU A 43 -9.52 -1.50 -1.34
C GLU A 43 -8.66 -2.51 -2.13
N ILE A 44 -7.68 -3.09 -1.45
CA ILE A 44 -6.65 -3.95 -2.08
C ILE A 44 -7.23 -5.13 -2.86
N TRP A 45 -8.35 -5.71 -2.39
CA TRP A 45 -8.96 -6.88 -3.03
C TRP A 45 -9.69 -6.56 -4.34
N LYS A 46 -9.96 -5.27 -4.59
CA LYS A 46 -10.58 -4.80 -5.83
C LYS A 46 -9.58 -4.54 -6.95
N ALA A 47 -8.30 -4.62 -6.67
CA ALA A 47 -7.25 -4.45 -7.69
C ALA A 47 -7.32 -5.56 -8.74
N GLY A 48 -7.02 -5.22 -9.99
CA GLY A 48 -6.95 -6.20 -11.07
C GLY A 48 -5.75 -7.16 -10.93
N PRO A 49 -5.78 -8.33 -11.62
CA PRO A 49 -4.75 -9.36 -11.49
C PRO A 49 -3.32 -8.87 -11.75
N ALA A 50 -3.14 -7.97 -12.70
CA ALA A 50 -1.82 -7.40 -13.02
C ALA A 50 -1.21 -6.64 -11.83
N ILE A 51 -2.04 -5.86 -11.11
CA ILE A 51 -1.62 -5.13 -9.91
C ILE A 51 -1.33 -6.10 -8.77
N GLN A 52 -2.19 -7.10 -8.58
CA GLN A 52 -2.02 -8.11 -7.53
C GLN A 52 -0.73 -8.88 -7.69
N ASN A 53 -0.39 -9.31 -8.91
CA ASN A 53 0.86 -9.99 -9.21
C ASN A 53 2.09 -9.10 -8.98
N ALA A 54 2.03 -7.84 -9.39
CA ALA A 54 3.10 -6.90 -9.12
C ALA A 54 3.28 -6.65 -7.61
N LEU A 55 2.18 -6.54 -6.85
CA LEU A 55 2.22 -6.42 -5.39
C LEU A 55 2.79 -7.67 -4.71
N LEU A 56 2.54 -8.87 -5.22
CA LEU A 56 3.16 -10.10 -4.70
C LEU A 56 4.69 -10.05 -4.82
N THR A 57 5.22 -9.61 -5.95
CA THR A 57 6.66 -9.44 -6.14
C THR A 57 7.22 -8.38 -5.19
N VAL A 58 6.53 -7.24 -5.07
CA VAL A 58 6.89 -6.16 -4.14
C VAL A 58 6.94 -6.65 -2.69
N LEU A 59 5.93 -7.39 -2.25
CA LEU A 59 5.82 -7.89 -0.87
C LEU A 59 6.85 -8.97 -0.55
N ASN A 60 7.15 -9.86 -1.52
CA ASN A 60 8.04 -10.99 -1.31
C ASN A 60 9.51 -10.61 -1.43
N GLU A 61 9.84 -9.85 -2.46
CA GLU A 61 11.21 -9.65 -2.90
C GLU A 61 11.71 -8.23 -2.67
N LYS A 62 10.79 -7.30 -2.40
CA LYS A 62 11.07 -5.85 -2.33
C LYS A 62 11.75 -5.33 -3.60
N ILE A 63 11.30 -5.85 -4.73
CA ILE A 63 11.82 -5.54 -6.05
C ILE A 63 10.66 -5.12 -6.96
N TYR A 64 10.94 -4.17 -7.84
CA TYR A 64 10.05 -3.76 -8.92
C TYR A 64 10.81 -3.77 -10.25
N LEU A 65 10.26 -4.46 -11.25
CA LEU A 65 10.82 -4.48 -12.59
C LEU A 65 10.30 -3.26 -13.38
N ASN A 66 11.19 -2.32 -13.68
CA ASN A 66 10.90 -1.13 -14.45
C ASN A 66 11.61 -1.20 -15.80
N GLY A 67 10.90 -1.62 -16.82
CA GLY A 67 11.52 -1.94 -18.11
C GLY A 67 12.53 -3.08 -17.97
N ASN A 68 13.78 -2.81 -18.29
CA ASN A 68 14.89 -3.75 -18.17
C ASN A 68 15.67 -3.61 -16.85
N GLN A 69 15.24 -2.72 -15.97
CA GLN A 69 15.92 -2.44 -14.71
C GLN A 69 15.16 -3.06 -13.53
N GLU A 70 15.92 -3.66 -12.62
CA GLU A 70 15.43 -4.15 -11.35
C GLU A 70 15.67 -3.08 -10.27
N LEU A 71 14.59 -2.54 -9.72
CA LEU A 71 14.64 -1.52 -8.68
C LEU A 71 14.41 -2.18 -7.32
N LYS A 72 15.37 -2.03 -6.41
CA LYS A 72 15.17 -2.37 -5.00
C LYS A 72 14.32 -1.31 -4.33
N LEU A 73 13.26 -1.75 -3.67
CA LEU A 73 12.30 -0.86 -3.04
C LEU A 73 12.70 -0.55 -1.59
N PRO A 74 12.61 0.72 -1.15
CA PRO A 74 12.94 1.12 0.22
C PRO A 74 11.82 0.80 1.22
N ILE A 75 10.86 -0.03 0.87
CA ILE A 75 9.64 -0.29 1.64
C ILE A 75 9.99 -0.91 3.00
N LYS A 76 9.58 -0.23 4.07
CA LYS A 76 9.68 -0.64 5.48
C LYS A 76 8.37 -1.25 5.98
N GLY A 77 7.22 -0.71 5.53
CA GLY A 77 5.91 -1.19 5.94
C GLY A 77 4.83 -0.98 4.88
N ILE A 78 3.86 -1.91 4.86
CA ILE A 78 2.68 -1.82 4.02
C ILE A 78 1.45 -2.01 4.90
N ILE A 79 0.53 -1.07 4.82
CA ILE A 79 -0.78 -1.12 5.47
C ILE A 79 -1.81 -1.25 4.36
N ALA A 80 -2.73 -2.18 4.52
CA ALA A 80 -3.82 -2.36 3.57
C ALA A 80 -5.18 -2.27 4.27
N ALA A 81 -6.15 -1.70 3.60
CA ALA A 81 -7.54 -1.67 4.03
C ALA A 81 -8.46 -2.26 2.96
N SER A 82 -9.58 -2.82 3.40
CA SER A 82 -10.65 -3.24 2.51
C SER A 82 -11.96 -3.40 3.28
N ASN A 83 -13.06 -3.15 2.60
CA ASN A 83 -14.41 -3.38 3.13
C ASN A 83 -14.88 -4.81 2.95
N GLU A 84 -14.15 -5.62 2.21
CA GLU A 84 -14.49 -7.01 1.92
C GLU A 84 -13.28 -7.93 2.08
N LEU A 85 -13.53 -9.20 2.32
CA LEU A 85 -12.50 -10.22 2.34
C LEU A 85 -12.14 -10.66 0.91
N PRO A 86 -10.94 -11.22 0.69
CA PRO A 86 -10.59 -11.76 -0.63
C PRO A 86 -11.57 -12.86 -1.02
N ALA A 87 -12.03 -12.83 -2.26
CA ALA A 87 -12.91 -13.85 -2.77
C ALA A 87 -12.16 -15.19 -2.90
N LYS A 88 -12.85 -16.27 -2.54
CA LYS A 88 -12.28 -17.61 -2.65
C LYS A 88 -12.11 -18.00 -4.12
N ASN A 89 -11.00 -18.66 -4.43
CA ASN A 89 -10.68 -19.17 -5.78
C ASN A 89 -10.38 -18.07 -6.84
N GLU A 90 -10.05 -16.87 -6.43
CA GLU A 90 -9.59 -15.79 -7.33
C GLU A 90 -8.07 -15.60 -7.32
N GLY A 91 -7.32 -16.51 -6.68
CA GLY A 91 -5.86 -16.43 -6.60
C GLY A 91 -5.34 -15.36 -5.63
N LEU A 92 -6.21 -14.84 -4.77
CA LEU A 92 -5.90 -13.79 -3.80
C LEU A 92 -5.27 -14.34 -2.51
N GLU A 93 -5.29 -15.64 -2.32
CA GLU A 93 -4.81 -16.31 -1.11
C GLU A 93 -3.33 -16.01 -0.87
N ALA A 94 -2.52 -16.00 -1.93
CA ALA A 94 -1.10 -15.70 -1.83
C ALA A 94 -0.83 -14.26 -1.34
N LEU A 95 -1.62 -13.30 -1.80
CA LEU A 95 -1.53 -11.92 -1.34
C LEU A 95 -2.05 -11.77 0.09
N TRP A 96 -3.14 -12.45 0.44
CA TRP A 96 -3.70 -12.50 1.78
C TRP A 96 -2.69 -13.01 2.81
N ASP A 97 -1.97 -14.08 2.50
CA ASP A 97 -0.99 -14.70 3.40
C ASP A 97 0.22 -13.83 3.70
N ARG A 98 0.45 -12.79 2.90
CA ARG A 98 1.55 -11.83 3.13
C ARG A 98 1.22 -10.77 4.20
N PHE A 99 -0.06 -10.58 4.52
CA PHE A 99 -0.47 -9.69 5.60
C PHE A 99 -0.54 -10.47 6.91
N LEU A 100 0.52 -10.37 7.72
CA LEU A 100 0.67 -11.12 8.98
C LEU A 100 -0.28 -10.62 10.06
N LEU A 101 -0.47 -9.30 10.15
CA LEU A 101 -1.37 -8.68 11.10
C LEU A 101 -2.69 -8.34 10.41
N ARG A 102 -3.78 -8.84 10.97
CA ARG A 102 -5.12 -8.65 10.42
C ARG A 102 -6.06 -8.20 11.51
N TYR A 103 -6.76 -7.10 11.26
CA TYR A 103 -7.68 -6.53 12.23
C TYR A 103 -9.04 -6.28 11.58
N VAL A 104 -10.11 -6.74 12.24
CA VAL A 104 -11.48 -6.51 11.77
C VAL A 104 -12.03 -5.30 12.51
N VAL A 105 -12.36 -4.25 11.77
CA VAL A 105 -13.00 -3.05 12.29
C VAL A 105 -14.51 -3.25 12.19
N ASN A 106 -15.16 -3.42 13.34
CA ASN A 106 -16.61 -3.54 13.41
C ASN A 106 -17.28 -2.16 13.43
N PRO A 107 -18.52 -2.06 12.91
CA PRO A 107 -19.31 -0.84 13.07
C PRO A 107 -19.56 -0.52 14.54
N ILE A 108 -19.81 0.76 14.83
CA ILE A 108 -20.12 1.20 16.19
C ILE A 108 -21.51 0.69 16.57
N GLU A 109 -21.58 -0.28 17.48
CA GLU A 109 -22.85 -0.87 17.95
C GLU A 109 -23.48 -0.06 19.09
N GLN A 110 -22.65 0.53 19.94
CA GLN A 110 -23.11 1.26 21.10
C GLN A 110 -23.51 2.71 20.74
N LYS A 111 -24.77 3.05 20.99
CA LYS A 111 -25.33 4.37 20.74
C LYS A 111 -24.50 5.50 21.42
N GLN A 112 -23.99 5.25 22.61
CA GLN A 112 -23.15 6.20 23.34
C GLN A 112 -21.84 6.50 22.60
N ASN A 113 -21.19 5.50 22.04
CA ASN A 113 -19.95 5.66 21.27
C ASN A 113 -20.21 6.41 19.97
N PHE A 114 -21.37 6.16 19.33
CA PHE A 114 -21.80 6.92 18.15
C PHE A 114 -22.00 8.40 18.48
N PHE A 115 -22.67 8.73 19.58
CA PHE A 115 -22.82 10.12 20.01
C PHE A 115 -21.49 10.77 20.39
N ARG A 116 -20.58 10.03 21.03
CA ARG A 116 -19.22 10.52 21.32
C ARG A 116 -18.46 10.85 20.03
N LEU A 117 -18.57 10.04 19.00
CA LEU A 117 -17.97 10.32 17.70
C LEU A 117 -18.53 11.60 17.08
N LEU A 118 -19.87 11.78 17.11
CA LEU A 118 -20.52 12.97 16.56
C LEU A 118 -20.24 14.23 17.37
N SER A 119 -20.09 14.11 18.69
CA SER A 119 -19.81 15.23 19.59
C SER A 119 -18.31 15.46 19.81
N ALA A 120 -17.45 14.58 19.33
CA ALA A 120 -16.03 14.84 19.22
C ALA A 120 -15.83 15.91 18.14
N GLN A 121 -16.22 17.15 18.47
CA GLN A 121 -15.60 18.29 17.83
C GLN A 121 -14.11 18.09 17.92
N THR A 122 -13.41 18.41 16.85
CA THR A 122 -11.97 18.51 16.74
C THR A 122 -11.36 19.23 17.96
N SER A 123 -11.42 18.64 19.14
CA SER A 123 -10.39 18.87 20.12
C SER A 123 -9.14 18.37 19.41
N GLU A 124 -8.24 19.30 19.13
CA GLU A 124 -6.88 19.00 18.74
C GLU A 124 -6.52 17.72 19.45
N SER A 125 -6.41 16.64 18.69
CA SER A 125 -6.02 15.37 19.24
C SER A 125 -4.77 15.71 20.06
N THR A 126 -4.82 15.52 21.35
CA THR A 126 -3.61 15.20 22.08
C THR A 126 -3.12 13.90 21.45
N THR A 127 -2.51 14.03 20.26
CA THR A 127 -1.47 13.13 19.84
C THR A 127 -0.54 13.18 21.03
N GLU A 128 -0.54 12.12 21.85
CA GLU A 128 0.67 11.83 22.59
C GLU A 128 1.74 12.00 21.52
N GLU A 129 2.59 13.00 21.68
CA GLU A 129 3.66 13.26 20.74
C GLU A 129 4.58 12.05 20.80
N PHE A 130 4.20 10.99 20.09
CA PHE A 130 5.18 10.04 19.64
C PHE A 130 6.11 10.87 18.77
N GLY A 131 7.30 11.13 19.27
CA GLY A 131 8.33 11.82 18.51
C GLY A 131 8.45 11.16 17.13
N PRO A 132 8.88 11.86 16.11
CA PRO A 132 9.03 11.30 14.77
C PRO A 132 9.88 10.04 14.88
N LEU A 133 9.35 8.91 14.40
CA LEU A 133 10.08 7.65 14.34
C LEU A 133 11.36 7.89 13.55
N THR A 134 12.49 7.68 14.19
CA THR A 134 13.79 7.81 13.54
C THR A 134 14.17 6.52 12.84
N HIS A 135 15.15 6.58 11.95
CA HIS A 135 15.68 5.39 11.29
C HIS A 135 16.21 4.36 12.32
N ASP A 136 16.77 4.83 13.43
CA ASP A 136 17.31 3.98 14.50
C ASP A 136 16.20 3.24 15.27
N ASP A 137 15.02 3.83 15.39
CA ASP A 137 13.86 3.15 15.99
C ASP A 137 13.44 1.93 15.19
N PHE A 138 13.51 1.99 13.85
CA PHE A 138 13.23 0.83 12.99
C PHE A 138 14.30 -0.26 13.09
N ILE A 139 15.58 0.10 13.26
CA ILE A 139 16.67 -0.87 13.42
C ILE A 139 16.53 -1.61 14.75
N SER A 140 16.13 -0.92 15.82
CA SER A 140 15.99 -1.52 17.15
C SER A 140 14.88 -2.57 17.24
N VAL A 141 13.89 -2.53 16.37
CA VAL A 141 12.77 -3.50 16.32
C VAL A 141 13.15 -4.75 15.51
N GLN A 142 14.18 -4.67 14.66
CA GLN A 142 14.63 -5.79 13.80
C GLN A 142 15.73 -6.65 14.43
N SER A 143 16.24 -6.26 15.60
CA SER A 143 17.23 -6.99 16.38
C SER A 143 16.55 -7.87 17.45
#